data_98f12b738de1e717339c1491d2201493
#
_entry.id   98f12b738de1e717339c1491d2201493
#
_cell.length_a   1.000
_cell.length_b   1.000
_cell.length_c   1.000
_cell.angle_alpha   90.00
_cell.angle_beta   90.00
_cell.angle_gamma   90.00
#
_symmetry.space_group_name_H-M   'P 1'
#
loop_
_entity.id
_entity.type
_entity.pdbx_description
1 polymer ?
#
loop_
_entity_poly.entity_id
_entity_poly.type
_entity_poly.pdbx_seq_one_letter_code
_entity_poly.pdbx_strand_id
1 'polypeptide(L)'
;MPDDVVTMGFYNLETYDNYAYQTVNGITFGSVGSGTTVDHLQVSYSNDDSFEWFGGSVSCKYLVAYHGWDDDFDTDNGFSGNLQFLLGVRDPRIADKSLSNGFESDNNSDGSDEEPYTTARFCNVTLIGPMGQDAAFYNQSASTENPGAYINAGEMFPNNGSGLGQFQAGVQIRRNSRISLYNSIVTGWPVALMIEKDKG
;
A
#
# COMPACT_ATOMS: atom_id res chain seq x y z
N MET A 1 27.97 13.32 -7.39
CA MET A 1 28.24 12.13 -6.57
C MET A 1 26.95 11.37 -6.52
N PRO A 2 26.92 10.06 -6.65
CA PRO A 2 25.67 9.35 -6.50
C PRO A 2 25.24 9.53 -5.06
N ASP A 3 24.07 10.06 -4.89
CA ASP A 3 23.44 10.24 -3.59
C ASP A 3 23.18 8.86 -3.01
N ASP A 4 23.46 8.70 -1.73
CA ASP A 4 23.39 7.42 -1.05
C ASP A 4 21.98 6.86 -1.12
N VAL A 5 21.83 5.73 -1.79
CA VAL A 5 20.59 4.95 -1.77
C VAL A 5 20.49 4.32 -0.39
N VAL A 6 19.64 4.86 0.45
CA VAL A 6 19.33 4.23 1.74
C VAL A 6 18.29 3.14 1.46
N THR A 7 18.75 1.91 1.34
CA THR A 7 17.87 0.75 1.31
C THR A 7 17.57 0.36 2.75
N MET A 8 16.40 0.72 3.24
CA MET A 8 15.90 0.17 4.48
C MET A 8 15.11 -1.10 4.16
N GLY A 9 15.74 -2.23 4.36
CA GLY A 9 15.06 -3.52 4.32
C GLY A 9 14.56 -3.84 5.72
N PHE A 10 13.27 -3.81 5.93
CA PHE A 10 12.69 -4.40 7.13
C PHE A 10 12.50 -5.88 6.86
N TYR A 11 13.43 -6.68 7.36
CA TYR A 11 13.18 -8.11 7.46
C TYR A 11 12.18 -8.30 8.59
N ASN A 12 11.13 -9.04 8.30
CA ASN A 12 10.21 -9.50 9.33
C ASN A 12 11.02 -10.27 10.39
N LEU A 13 11.36 -9.62 11.49
CA LEU A 13 11.89 -10.27 12.65
C LEU A 13 10.74 -11.08 13.23
N GLU A 14 10.73 -12.37 12.94
CA GLU A 14 9.90 -13.32 13.67
C GLU A 14 10.24 -13.22 15.16
N THR A 15 9.54 -12.38 15.85
CA THR A 15 9.45 -12.52 17.29
C THR A 15 8.43 -13.63 17.54
N TYR A 16 8.95 -14.81 17.83
CA TYR A 16 8.20 -15.92 18.37
C TYR A 16 7.69 -15.58 19.78
N ASP A 17 6.77 -14.68 19.86
CA ASP A 17 6.04 -14.44 21.09
C ASP A 17 4.60 -14.10 20.77
N ASN A 18 3.68 -14.79 21.45
CA ASN A 18 2.24 -14.69 21.41
C ASN A 18 1.68 -13.29 21.72
N TYR A 19 2.33 -12.25 21.30
CA TYR A 19 1.83 -10.89 21.41
C TYR A 19 1.12 -10.47 20.13
N ALA A 20 -0.08 -10.01 20.34
CA ALA A 20 -1.02 -9.53 19.34
C ALA A 20 -0.33 -8.92 18.12
N TYR A 21 -0.67 -9.47 17.00
CA TYR A 21 -0.42 -9.06 15.64
C TYR A 21 -0.30 -7.54 15.52
N GLN A 22 0.91 -7.05 15.56
CA GLN A 22 1.19 -5.66 15.23
C GLN A 22 1.66 -5.64 13.79
N THR A 23 0.81 -5.16 12.94
CA THR A 23 1.17 -4.73 11.59
C THR A 23 2.10 -3.54 11.71
N VAL A 24 3.16 -3.53 10.93
CA VAL A 24 4.16 -2.47 10.95
C VAL A 24 4.42 -2.02 9.53
N ASN A 25 4.11 -0.76 9.28
CA ASN A 25 4.42 -0.10 8.01
C ASN A 25 5.92 -0.10 7.73
N GLY A 26 6.27 -0.10 6.45
CA GLY A 26 7.64 0.07 6.03
C GLY A 26 8.18 1.45 6.42
N ILE A 27 7.50 2.51 5.99
CA ILE A 27 7.81 3.89 6.36
C ILE A 27 6.52 4.67 6.59
N THR A 28 6.38 5.25 7.78
CA THR A 28 5.28 6.14 8.12
C THR A 28 5.73 7.59 8.21
N PHE A 29 5.02 8.48 7.52
CA PHE A 29 5.24 9.93 7.55
C PHE A 29 4.13 10.61 8.36
N GLY A 30 4.40 10.94 9.62
CA GLY A 30 3.45 11.66 10.48
C GLY A 30 3.57 13.17 10.29
N SER A 31 2.67 13.76 9.53
CA SER A 31 2.56 15.21 9.31
C SER A 31 3.86 15.90 8.85
N VAL A 32 4.65 15.23 8.02
CA VAL A 32 5.93 15.75 7.55
C VAL A 32 5.71 16.91 6.58
N GLY A 33 6.41 18.00 6.81
CA GLY A 33 6.26 19.24 6.04
C GLY A 33 7.03 19.25 4.71
N SER A 34 6.67 20.20 3.85
CA SER A 34 7.21 20.35 2.48
C SER A 34 8.69 20.72 2.40
N GLY A 35 9.31 21.08 3.52
CA GLY A 35 10.75 21.37 3.58
C GLY A 35 11.65 20.13 3.69
N THR A 36 11.05 18.94 3.82
CA THR A 36 11.78 17.68 3.91
C THR A 36 12.01 17.10 2.52
N THR A 37 13.22 16.64 2.25
CA THR A 37 13.55 15.91 1.02
C THR A 37 13.42 14.42 1.27
N VAL A 38 12.62 13.76 0.42
CA VAL A 38 12.41 12.32 0.44
C VAL A 38 12.49 11.80 -0.98
N ASP A 39 13.54 11.04 -1.27
CA ASP A 39 13.69 10.40 -2.58
C ASP A 39 14.53 9.12 -2.53
N HIS A 40 14.42 8.32 -3.60
CA HIS A 40 15.18 7.08 -3.81
C HIS A 40 15.09 6.10 -2.63
N LEU A 41 13.87 5.85 -2.15
CA LEU A 41 13.60 4.86 -1.10
C LEU A 41 12.95 3.61 -1.67
N GLN A 42 13.31 2.48 -1.12
CA GLN A 42 12.63 1.21 -1.36
C GLN A 42 12.21 0.57 -0.05
N VAL A 43 10.97 0.14 0.00
CA VAL A 43 10.43 -0.75 1.03
C VAL A 43 10.19 -2.11 0.41
N SER A 44 10.64 -3.16 1.10
CA SER A 44 10.45 -4.53 0.64
C SER A 44 9.91 -5.40 1.76
N TYR A 45 8.85 -6.13 1.47
CA TYR A 45 8.24 -7.09 2.40
C TYR A 45 7.80 -6.46 3.72
N SER A 46 7.24 -5.25 3.68
CA SER A 46 6.57 -4.66 4.85
C SER A 46 5.43 -5.57 5.32
N ASN A 47 5.18 -5.60 6.60
CA ASN A 47 4.11 -6.41 7.19
C ASN A 47 2.76 -5.67 7.29
N ASP A 48 2.69 -4.53 6.72
CA ASP A 48 1.57 -3.62 6.56
C ASP A 48 1.83 -2.79 5.31
N ASP A 49 1.44 -1.52 5.29
CA ASP A 49 1.74 -0.64 4.17
C ASP A 49 3.23 -0.49 3.91
N SER A 50 3.58 -0.35 2.65
CA SER A 50 4.96 -0.05 2.30
C SER A 50 5.31 1.40 2.65
N PHE A 51 4.46 2.34 2.25
CA PHE A 51 4.58 3.76 2.57
C PHE A 51 3.23 4.31 2.99
N GLU A 52 3.18 4.98 4.13
CA GLU A 52 1.97 5.58 4.65
C GLU A 52 2.19 7.03 5.07
N TRP A 53 1.25 7.92 4.72
CA TRP A 53 1.28 9.35 5.04
C TRP A 53 0.04 9.74 5.84
N PHE A 54 0.24 10.08 7.10
CA PHE A 54 -0.77 10.71 7.95
C PHE A 54 -0.60 12.22 7.93
N GLY A 55 -1.34 12.90 7.07
CA GLY A 55 -1.27 14.36 6.95
C GLY A 55 0.07 14.89 6.46
N GLY A 56 0.23 16.18 6.54
CA GLY A 56 1.44 16.87 6.09
C GLY A 56 1.47 17.17 4.59
N SER A 57 2.64 17.57 4.10
CA SER A 57 2.78 18.06 2.72
C SER A 57 4.15 17.74 2.09
N VAL A 58 4.86 16.76 2.63
CA VAL A 58 6.14 16.32 2.07
C VAL A 58 5.96 15.84 0.64
N SER A 59 6.88 16.22 -0.25
CA SER A 59 6.91 15.70 -1.62
C SER A 59 7.97 14.63 -1.75
N CYS A 60 7.61 13.48 -2.37
CA CYS A 60 8.50 12.35 -2.49
C CYS A 60 8.69 11.96 -3.97
N LYS A 61 9.88 11.40 -4.27
CA LYS A 61 10.18 10.91 -5.62
C LYS A 61 10.95 9.59 -5.58
N TYR A 62 10.80 8.81 -6.63
CA TYR A 62 11.56 7.58 -6.82
C TYR A 62 11.39 6.60 -5.65
N LEU A 63 10.13 6.30 -5.33
CA LEU A 63 9.80 5.33 -4.29
C LEU A 63 9.47 3.98 -4.92
N VAL A 64 9.93 2.91 -4.29
CA VAL A 64 9.62 1.54 -4.70
C VAL A 64 9.00 0.80 -3.53
N ALA A 65 7.77 0.32 -3.72
CA ALA A 65 7.08 -0.62 -2.84
C ALA A 65 7.18 -2.02 -3.47
N TYR A 66 7.83 -2.95 -2.78
CA TYR A 66 8.12 -4.26 -3.32
C TYR A 66 7.63 -5.36 -2.39
N HIS A 67 6.57 -6.05 -2.82
CA HIS A 67 6.02 -7.21 -2.12
C HIS A 67 5.60 -6.92 -0.67
N GLY A 68 4.99 -5.76 -0.41
CA GLY A 68 4.36 -5.46 0.88
C GLY A 68 3.11 -6.31 1.12
N TRP A 69 2.64 -6.32 2.35
CA TRP A 69 1.44 -7.09 2.73
C TRP A 69 0.16 -6.33 2.45
N ASP A 70 0.01 -5.13 3.00
CA ASP A 70 -1.19 -4.32 2.79
C ASP A 70 -1.00 -3.37 1.61
N ASP A 71 -1.05 -2.10 1.73
CA ASP A 71 -1.02 -1.19 0.60
C ASP A 71 0.41 -0.81 0.17
N ASP A 72 0.61 -0.54 -1.12
CA ASP A 72 1.91 -0.05 -1.57
C ASP A 72 2.12 1.41 -1.12
N PHE A 73 1.06 2.23 -1.22
CA PHE A 73 1.07 3.65 -0.87
C PHE A 73 -0.27 4.05 -0.26
N ASP A 74 -0.30 4.37 1.03
CA ASP A 74 -1.50 4.84 1.71
C ASP A 74 -1.41 6.32 2.09
N THR A 75 -2.50 7.05 1.95
CA THR A 75 -2.60 8.48 2.27
C THR A 75 -3.85 8.79 3.06
N ASP A 76 -3.68 9.46 4.20
CA ASP A 76 -4.76 9.76 5.12
C ASP A 76 -4.58 11.13 5.79
N ASN A 77 -5.60 11.54 6.55
CA ASN A 77 -5.58 12.65 7.50
C ASN A 77 -5.09 13.99 6.91
N GLY A 78 -5.53 14.30 5.70
CA GLY A 78 -5.25 15.58 5.07
C GLY A 78 -3.87 15.69 4.41
N PHE A 79 -3.25 14.57 4.05
CA PHE A 79 -2.01 14.59 3.30
C PHE A 79 -2.16 15.30 1.95
N SER A 80 -1.26 16.22 1.63
CA SER A 80 -1.34 17.07 0.43
C SER A 80 -0.05 17.15 -0.39
N GLY A 81 0.88 16.22 -0.20
CA GLY A 81 2.15 16.17 -0.90
C GLY A 81 2.04 15.84 -2.39
N ASN A 82 3.15 16.02 -3.10
CA ASN A 82 3.29 15.59 -4.50
C ASN A 82 4.24 14.39 -4.56
N LEU A 83 3.74 13.31 -5.14
CA LEU A 83 4.43 12.04 -5.22
C LEU A 83 4.69 11.68 -6.69
N GLN A 84 5.94 11.38 -7.05
CA GLN A 84 6.32 11.27 -8.44
C GLN A 84 7.34 10.15 -8.68
N PHE A 85 7.17 9.40 -9.78
CA PHE A 85 8.03 8.29 -10.15
C PHE A 85 8.00 7.17 -9.10
N LEU A 86 6.81 6.62 -8.88
CA LEU A 86 6.58 5.55 -7.93
C LEU A 86 6.41 4.21 -8.66
N LEU A 87 6.91 3.15 -8.05
CA LEU A 87 6.75 1.79 -8.52
C LEU A 87 6.22 0.90 -7.40
N GLY A 88 5.05 0.31 -7.61
CA GLY A 88 4.51 -0.77 -6.77
C GLY A 88 4.56 -2.10 -7.52
N VAL A 89 5.06 -3.14 -6.86
CA VAL A 89 5.14 -4.50 -7.41
C VAL A 89 4.67 -5.50 -6.38
N ARG A 90 3.61 -6.26 -6.70
CA ARG A 90 2.99 -7.20 -5.75
C ARG A 90 3.45 -8.64 -5.99
N ASP A 91 3.69 -9.38 -4.92
CA ASP A 91 3.79 -10.85 -4.98
C ASP A 91 2.36 -11.42 -4.91
N PRO A 92 1.93 -12.27 -5.85
CA PRO A 92 0.57 -12.83 -5.87
C PRO A 92 0.21 -13.67 -4.64
N ARG A 93 1.19 -14.03 -3.82
CA ARG A 93 1.01 -14.86 -2.61
C ARG A 93 0.93 -14.04 -1.32
N ILE A 94 1.12 -12.72 -1.42
CA ILE A 94 1.22 -11.85 -0.25
C ILE A 94 0.14 -10.78 -0.33
N ALA A 95 -0.89 -10.92 0.51
CA ALA A 95 -1.94 -9.93 0.65
C ALA A 95 -2.51 -9.95 2.07
N ASP A 96 -2.92 -8.80 2.59
CA ASP A 96 -3.55 -8.72 3.89
C ASP A 96 -5.06 -9.03 3.83
N LYS A 97 -5.60 -9.43 4.96
CA LYS A 97 -7.04 -9.69 5.11
C LYS A 97 -7.89 -8.41 5.08
N SER A 98 -7.27 -7.26 5.30
CA SER A 98 -7.88 -5.93 5.16
C SER A 98 -8.16 -5.57 3.72
N LEU A 99 -7.59 -6.27 2.76
CA LEU A 99 -7.70 -6.08 1.31
C LEU A 99 -6.62 -5.12 0.76
N SER A 100 -5.56 -5.72 0.24
CA SER A 100 -4.38 -4.99 -0.25
C SER A 100 -4.62 -4.22 -1.55
N ASN A 101 -4.14 -3.00 -1.59
CA ASN A 101 -4.22 -2.11 -2.74
C ASN A 101 -2.83 -1.63 -3.23
N GLY A 102 -2.79 -1.04 -4.41
CA GLY A 102 -1.63 -0.28 -4.87
C GLY A 102 -1.61 1.11 -4.22
N PHE A 103 -2.74 1.79 -4.27
CA PHE A 103 -3.05 2.96 -3.46
C PHE A 103 -4.31 2.71 -2.66
N GLU A 104 -4.28 3.06 -1.39
CA GLU A 104 -5.45 3.39 -0.61
C GLU A 104 -5.41 4.88 -0.27
N SER A 105 -6.55 5.55 -0.26
CA SER A 105 -6.60 6.97 0.08
C SER A 105 -7.88 7.33 0.79
N ASP A 106 -7.73 7.81 2.00
CA ASP A 106 -8.79 8.27 2.89
C ASP A 106 -8.64 9.76 3.21
N ASN A 107 -9.74 10.43 3.52
CA ASN A 107 -9.65 11.75 4.17
C ASN A 107 -9.37 11.60 5.66
N ASN A 108 -10.09 10.69 6.29
CA ASN A 108 -9.91 10.22 7.66
C ASN A 108 -10.75 8.96 7.86
N SER A 109 -10.60 8.29 9.00
CA SER A 109 -11.27 7.02 9.30
C SER A 109 -12.80 7.08 9.20
N ASP A 110 -13.40 8.25 9.40
CA ASP A 110 -14.85 8.44 9.35
C ASP A 110 -15.37 8.91 7.99
N GLY A 111 -14.48 9.28 7.06
CA GLY A 111 -14.86 9.86 5.76
C GLY A 111 -15.57 11.21 5.93
N SER A 112 -15.22 11.96 6.96
CA SER A 112 -15.86 13.23 7.26
C SER A 112 -15.40 14.37 6.35
N ASP A 113 -16.09 15.52 6.44
CA ASP A 113 -15.70 16.76 5.77
C ASP A 113 -14.68 17.58 6.57
N GLU A 114 -13.95 16.97 7.49
CA GLU A 114 -12.91 17.66 8.24
C GLU A 114 -11.75 18.07 7.35
N GLU A 115 -11.30 19.30 7.54
CA GLU A 115 -10.13 19.84 6.86
C GLU A 115 -8.86 19.75 7.73
N PRO A 116 -7.68 19.64 7.10
CA PRO A 116 -7.43 19.65 5.67
C PRO A 116 -7.83 18.33 4.98
N TYR A 117 -8.33 18.43 3.76
CA TYR A 117 -8.64 17.24 2.97
C TYR A 117 -7.36 16.56 2.47
N THR A 118 -7.42 15.24 2.36
CA THR A 118 -6.41 14.47 1.66
C THR A 118 -6.48 14.78 0.17
N THR A 119 -5.46 15.49 -0.34
CA THR A 119 -5.41 16.03 -1.70
C THR A 119 -4.09 15.72 -2.41
N ALA A 120 -3.44 14.63 -2.04
CA ALA A 120 -2.18 14.20 -2.63
C ALA A 120 -2.26 14.14 -4.16
N ARG A 121 -1.14 14.45 -4.81
CA ARG A 121 -1.01 14.37 -6.26
C ARG A 121 0.05 13.35 -6.63
N PHE A 122 -0.36 12.35 -7.38
CA PHE A 122 0.50 11.30 -7.88
C PHE A 122 0.75 11.46 -9.38
N CYS A 123 1.99 11.33 -9.81
CA CYS A 123 2.34 11.42 -11.22
C CYS A 123 3.44 10.42 -11.59
N ASN A 124 3.34 9.84 -12.78
CA ASN A 124 4.32 8.86 -13.29
C ASN A 124 4.46 7.65 -12.33
N VAL A 125 3.34 7.06 -11.97
CA VAL A 125 3.28 5.88 -11.13
C VAL A 125 3.09 4.63 -11.98
N THR A 126 3.72 3.54 -11.61
CA THR A 126 3.47 2.22 -12.19
C THR A 126 3.12 1.26 -11.06
N LEU A 127 1.93 0.67 -11.14
CA LEU A 127 1.45 -0.33 -10.19
C LEU A 127 1.27 -1.67 -10.91
N ILE A 128 2.08 -2.64 -10.52
CA ILE A 128 2.06 -4.00 -11.07
C ILE A 128 1.43 -4.93 -10.03
N GLY A 129 0.18 -5.25 -10.24
CA GLY A 129 -0.59 -6.14 -9.38
C GLY A 129 -0.23 -7.62 -9.55
N PRO A 130 -0.89 -8.51 -8.80
CA PRO A 130 -0.55 -9.93 -8.73
C PRO A 130 -0.61 -10.65 -10.08
N MET A 131 -1.55 -10.32 -10.95
CA MET A 131 -1.66 -10.92 -12.29
C MET A 131 -0.50 -10.52 -13.22
N GLY A 132 0.24 -9.47 -12.90
CA GLY A 132 1.46 -9.09 -13.63
C GLY A 132 2.64 -10.01 -13.30
N GLN A 133 2.60 -10.70 -12.17
CA GLN A 133 3.60 -11.67 -11.74
C GLN A 133 3.19 -13.11 -12.05
N ASP A 134 1.90 -13.41 -12.00
CA ASP A 134 1.35 -14.72 -12.32
C ASP A 134 0.05 -14.58 -13.13
N ALA A 135 0.12 -14.92 -14.41
CA ALA A 135 -1.04 -14.86 -15.31
C ALA A 135 -2.17 -15.85 -14.95
N ALA A 136 -1.88 -16.85 -14.13
CA ALA A 136 -2.86 -17.81 -13.63
C ALA A 136 -3.49 -17.37 -12.29
N PHE A 137 -3.06 -16.23 -11.75
CA PHE A 137 -3.59 -15.71 -10.51
C PHE A 137 -5.10 -15.51 -10.60
N TYR A 138 -5.78 -15.92 -9.55
CA TYR A 138 -7.15 -15.49 -9.30
C TYR A 138 -7.31 -15.13 -7.83
N ASN A 139 -8.06 -14.09 -7.61
CA ASN A 139 -8.22 -13.52 -6.28
C ASN A 139 -9.14 -14.40 -5.43
N GLN A 140 -8.68 -14.79 -4.24
CA GLN A 140 -9.48 -15.58 -3.31
C GLN A 140 -9.58 -14.90 -1.96
N SER A 141 -10.77 -14.91 -1.43
CA SER A 141 -11.01 -14.42 -0.08
C SER A 141 -10.52 -15.40 0.96
N ALA A 142 -9.96 -14.89 2.03
CA ALA A 142 -9.69 -15.65 3.24
C ALA A 142 -10.98 -16.28 3.83
N SER A 143 -12.15 -15.75 3.49
CA SER A 143 -13.44 -16.29 3.89
C SER A 143 -13.95 -17.43 3.03
N THR A 144 -13.28 -17.78 1.94
CA THR A 144 -13.65 -18.93 1.12
C THR A 144 -13.06 -20.22 1.70
N GLU A 145 -13.77 -21.32 1.52
CA GLU A 145 -13.35 -22.64 2.01
C GLU A 145 -12.04 -23.12 1.38
N ASN A 146 -11.63 -22.54 0.28
CA ASN A 146 -10.36 -22.79 -0.37
C ASN A 146 -9.58 -21.49 -0.50
N PRO A 147 -8.76 -21.17 0.49
CA PRO A 147 -8.06 -19.89 0.57
C PRO A 147 -6.93 -19.70 -0.43
N GLY A 148 -6.94 -20.40 -1.50
CA GLY A 148 -6.06 -20.06 -2.60
C GLY A 148 -5.13 -21.16 -3.05
N ALA A 149 -5.03 -21.30 -4.36
CA ALA A 149 -4.05 -22.17 -5.01
C ALA A 149 -2.60 -21.68 -4.76
N TYR A 150 -2.44 -20.47 -4.27
CA TYR A 150 -1.13 -19.83 -4.09
C TYR A 150 -0.50 -20.07 -2.74
N ILE A 151 -1.30 -20.29 -1.71
CA ILE A 151 -0.78 -20.53 -0.37
C ILE A 151 -1.36 -21.86 0.09
N ASN A 152 -0.51 -22.86 0.26
CA ASN A 152 -0.92 -24.07 0.93
C ASN A 152 -1.30 -23.72 2.38
N ALA A 153 -2.38 -24.32 2.85
CA ALA A 153 -2.86 -24.07 4.21
C ALA A 153 -1.83 -24.40 5.31
N GLY A 154 -0.77 -25.12 4.96
CA GLY A 154 0.35 -25.44 5.86
C GLY A 154 1.59 -24.57 5.65
N GLU A 155 1.64 -23.81 4.59
CA GLU A 155 2.71 -22.85 4.31
C GLU A 155 2.19 -21.46 4.63
N MET A 156 1.98 -21.23 5.91
CA MET A 156 1.75 -19.87 6.33
C MET A 156 3.02 -19.09 6.08
N PHE A 157 3.00 -18.21 5.08
CA PHE A 157 3.86 -17.07 5.18
C PHE A 157 3.71 -16.50 6.59
N PRO A 158 4.75 -15.90 7.13
CA PRO A 158 4.67 -15.27 8.43
C PRO A 158 3.62 -14.15 8.36
N ASN A 159 2.44 -14.61 8.25
CA ASN A 159 1.31 -13.77 8.29
C ASN A 159 1.01 -13.65 9.75
N ASN A 160 1.21 -12.67 10.37
CA ASN A 160 0.74 -12.29 11.69
C ASN A 160 -0.61 -12.92 12.09
N GLY A 161 -0.94 -14.15 11.64
CA GLY A 161 -2.20 -14.86 11.86
C GLY A 161 -3.40 -14.24 11.15
N SER A 162 -3.18 -13.26 10.30
CA SER A 162 -4.20 -12.89 9.33
C SER A 162 -4.41 -14.09 8.42
N GLY A 163 -5.62 -14.47 8.16
CA GLY A 163 -5.94 -15.43 7.12
C GLY A 163 -5.37 -14.93 5.79
N LEU A 164 -5.46 -15.76 4.78
CA LEU A 164 -5.10 -15.34 3.44
C LEU A 164 -5.92 -14.13 3.03
N GLY A 165 -5.24 -13.07 2.64
CA GLY A 165 -5.87 -11.85 2.20
C GLY A 165 -6.29 -11.88 0.74
N GLN A 166 -6.85 -10.79 0.30
CA GLN A 166 -7.22 -10.54 -1.09
C GLN A 166 -6.57 -9.25 -1.58
N PHE A 167 -6.23 -9.26 -2.86
CA PHE A 167 -5.98 -8.00 -3.56
C PHE A 167 -7.31 -7.36 -3.96
N GLN A 168 -7.43 -6.07 -3.74
CA GLN A 168 -8.64 -5.33 -4.06
C GLN A 168 -8.45 -4.49 -5.33
N ALA A 169 -7.78 -3.38 -5.24
CA ALA A 169 -7.65 -2.45 -6.35
C ALA A 169 -6.21 -1.94 -6.55
N GLY A 170 -5.86 -1.62 -7.78
CA GLY A 170 -4.64 -0.87 -8.02
C GLY A 170 -4.71 0.55 -7.44
N VAL A 171 -5.87 1.17 -7.48
CA VAL A 171 -6.14 2.47 -6.84
C VAL A 171 -7.49 2.41 -6.17
N GLN A 172 -7.53 2.64 -4.87
CA GLN A 172 -8.75 2.80 -4.09
C GLN A 172 -8.83 4.23 -3.54
N ILE A 173 -9.90 4.93 -3.87
CA ILE A 173 -10.21 6.27 -3.36
C ILE A 173 -11.50 6.15 -2.57
N ARG A 174 -11.44 6.43 -1.27
CA ARG A 174 -12.59 6.26 -0.38
C ARG A 174 -12.65 7.36 0.68
N ARG A 175 -13.69 7.32 1.49
CA ARG A 175 -13.80 8.14 2.70
C ARG A 175 -13.48 9.62 2.45
N ASN A 176 -14.07 10.19 1.39
CA ASN A 176 -13.96 11.61 1.05
C ASN A 176 -12.54 12.09 0.66
N SER A 177 -11.65 11.20 0.30
CA SER A 177 -10.34 11.57 -0.24
C SER A 177 -10.48 12.24 -1.60
N ARG A 178 -9.58 13.17 -1.91
CA ARG A 178 -9.59 14.02 -3.10
C ARG A 178 -8.26 14.00 -3.84
N ILE A 179 -7.62 12.83 -3.88
CA ILE A 179 -6.34 12.68 -4.58
C ILE A 179 -6.49 12.87 -6.08
N SER A 180 -5.36 13.11 -6.72
CA SER A 180 -5.26 13.20 -8.18
C SER A 180 -4.17 12.29 -8.69
N LEU A 181 -4.46 11.53 -9.74
CA LEU A 181 -3.51 10.62 -10.38
C LEU A 181 -3.31 11.01 -11.84
N TYR A 182 -2.06 11.21 -12.26
CA TYR A 182 -1.69 11.64 -13.60
C TYR A 182 -0.65 10.71 -14.22
N ASN A 183 -0.71 10.55 -15.54
CA ASN A 183 0.31 9.89 -16.35
C ASN A 183 0.83 8.58 -15.72
N SER A 184 -0.06 7.69 -15.33
CA SER A 184 0.27 6.51 -14.56
C SER A 184 -0.24 5.23 -15.23
N ILE A 185 0.34 4.11 -14.88
CA ILE A 185 0.00 2.77 -15.37
C ILE A 185 -0.41 1.91 -14.20
N VAL A 186 -1.60 1.33 -14.29
CA VAL A 186 -2.11 0.33 -13.34
C VAL A 186 -2.41 -0.93 -14.11
N THR A 187 -1.75 -2.01 -13.79
CA THR A 187 -1.88 -3.28 -14.52
C THR A 187 -1.81 -4.48 -13.60
N GLY A 188 -2.48 -5.56 -13.99
CA GLY A 188 -2.42 -6.83 -13.25
C GLY A 188 -3.17 -6.84 -11.91
N TRP A 189 -4.08 -5.92 -11.67
CA TRP A 189 -4.94 -5.86 -10.49
C TRP A 189 -6.34 -6.41 -10.78
N PRO A 190 -7.03 -7.00 -9.78
CA PRO A 190 -8.42 -7.44 -9.94
C PRO A 190 -9.34 -6.30 -10.37
N VAL A 191 -9.14 -5.12 -9.79
CA VAL A 191 -9.80 -3.86 -10.14
C VAL A 191 -8.72 -2.81 -10.35
N ALA A 192 -8.74 -2.10 -11.47
CA ALA A 192 -7.72 -1.08 -11.75
C ALA A 192 -7.96 0.19 -10.91
N LEU A 193 -9.20 0.63 -10.81
CA LEU A 193 -9.61 1.81 -10.04
C LEU A 193 -10.94 1.53 -9.34
N MET A 194 -11.00 1.83 -8.06
CA MET A 194 -12.19 1.79 -7.23
C MET A 194 -12.42 3.16 -6.60
N ILE A 195 -13.62 3.67 -6.71
CA ILE A 195 -14.06 4.89 -6.02
C ILE A 195 -15.27 4.50 -5.19
N GLU A 196 -15.12 4.59 -3.89
CA GLU A 196 -16.19 4.26 -2.95
C GLU A 196 -17.00 5.49 -2.58
N LYS A 197 -18.32 5.31 -2.56
CA LYS A 197 -19.25 6.39 -2.20
C LYS A 197 -19.58 6.42 -0.71
N ASP A 198 -19.64 5.28 -0.07
CA ASP A 198 -20.06 5.17 1.32
C ASP A 198 -18.90 5.54 2.25
N LYS A 199 -19.11 6.61 3.01
CA LYS A 199 -18.09 7.30 3.81
C LYS A 199 -16.91 7.79 2.96
N GLY A 200 -17.20 8.08 1.73
CA GLY A 200 -16.38 8.76 0.77
C GLY A 200 -17.25 9.65 -0.07
#